data_c367831a6428c55828e9062d2ca6b66c
#
_entry.id   c367831a6428c55828e9062d2ca6b66c
#
_cell.length_a   1.000
_cell.length_b   1.000
_cell.length_c   1.000
_cell.angle_alpha   90.00
_cell.angle_beta   90.00
_cell.angle_gamma   90.00
#
_symmetry.space_group_name_H-M   'P 1'
#
loop_
_entity.id
_entity.type
_entity.pdbx_description
1 polymer ?
#
loop_
_entity_poly.entity_id
_entity_poly.type
_entity_poly.pdbx_seq_one_letter_code
_entity_poly.pdbx_strand_id
1 'polypeptide(L)'
;MASATSLPVTSSTQLSTEDMPLLGRIGDAVQRDGKPLYANLFLGTAILSQVGIILLTAAVWTSILTRDIILFSYHPLFNSAGILLLVQAILILQPTHTITQKRSGTIVHAVLIGIGFSALVVGLIIIEYNKFSHNGAHFKSTHAILGFVTYGILVIQTLVGFTQYFMPSLYGGVTNAKVIYKYHRMSGYVALLLMLAAVVTATKTTFNINALHIKTWIVITTSIMIIIGIFPRVKLYKLGYRRTQGTQ
;
A
#
# COMPACT_ATOMS: atom_id res chain seq x y z
N MET A 1 31.97 -50.95 -18.82
CA MET A 1 30.58 -50.49 -18.74
C MET A 1 30.53 -49.43 -17.62
N ALA A 2 30.53 -48.16 -18.02
CA ALA A 2 30.50 -47.03 -17.09
C ALA A 2 29.02 -46.63 -16.84
N SER A 3 28.58 -46.74 -15.60
CA SER A 3 27.25 -46.35 -15.16
C SER A 3 27.20 -44.84 -15.10
N ALA A 4 26.39 -44.23 -15.92
CA ALA A 4 26.13 -42.78 -15.87
C ALA A 4 25.23 -42.48 -14.69
N THR A 5 25.80 -41.87 -13.64
CA THR A 5 25.06 -41.34 -12.49
C THR A 5 24.32 -40.09 -12.97
N SER A 6 23.01 -40.19 -13.11
CA SER A 6 22.15 -39.04 -13.39
C SER A 6 22.17 -38.09 -12.16
N LEU A 7 22.66 -36.88 -12.39
CA LEU A 7 22.55 -35.78 -11.40
C LEU A 7 21.08 -35.49 -11.08
N PRO A 8 20.73 -35.23 -9.83
CA PRO A 8 19.36 -34.87 -9.49
C PRO A 8 18.99 -33.55 -10.16
N VAL A 9 17.94 -33.60 -10.95
CA VAL A 9 17.29 -32.41 -11.51
C VAL A 9 16.85 -31.53 -10.34
N THR A 10 17.49 -30.36 -10.23
CA THR A 10 17.05 -29.31 -9.30
C THR A 10 15.57 -29.07 -9.50
N SER A 11 14.77 -29.33 -8.46
CA SER A 11 13.34 -29.07 -8.45
C SER A 11 13.12 -27.59 -8.70
N SER A 12 12.82 -27.24 -9.96
CA SER A 12 12.21 -25.95 -10.29
C SER A 12 10.93 -25.87 -9.47
N THR A 13 10.87 -24.92 -8.52
CA THR A 13 9.66 -24.63 -7.73
C THR A 13 8.54 -24.35 -8.73
N GLN A 14 7.66 -25.34 -8.95
CA GLN A 14 6.51 -25.15 -9.84
C GLN A 14 5.66 -24.04 -9.24
N LEU A 15 5.64 -22.89 -9.93
CA LEU A 15 4.77 -21.79 -9.61
C LEU A 15 3.33 -22.29 -9.71
N SER A 16 2.62 -22.30 -8.58
CA SER A 16 1.26 -22.82 -8.52
C SER A 16 0.28 -21.86 -9.21
N THR A 17 -0.86 -22.37 -9.64
CA THR A 17 -1.98 -21.54 -10.15
C THR A 17 -2.44 -20.49 -9.13
N GLU A 18 -2.12 -20.70 -7.84
CA GLU A 18 -2.37 -19.76 -6.75
C GLU A 18 -1.55 -18.46 -6.85
N ASP A 19 -0.43 -18.49 -7.58
CA ASP A 19 0.44 -17.35 -7.76
C ASP A 19 0.10 -16.51 -9.01
N MET A 20 -0.95 -16.88 -9.75
CA MET A 20 -1.41 -16.11 -10.91
C MET A 20 -1.88 -14.73 -10.50
N PRO A 21 -1.33 -13.67 -11.12
CA PRO A 21 -1.79 -12.30 -10.94
C PRO A 21 -3.13 -12.08 -11.64
N LEU A 22 -3.81 -10.97 -11.31
CA LEU A 22 -5.04 -10.55 -11.96
C LEU A 22 -4.82 -10.32 -13.46
N LEU A 23 -3.71 -9.66 -13.81
CA LEU A 23 -3.29 -9.42 -15.19
C LEU A 23 -1.78 -9.65 -15.32
N GLY A 24 -1.35 -10.15 -16.47
CA GLY A 24 0.06 -10.39 -16.76
C GLY A 24 0.52 -11.84 -16.51
N ARG A 25 1.82 -12.03 -16.49
CA ARG A 25 2.45 -13.35 -16.27
C ARG A 25 2.80 -13.55 -14.80
N ILE A 26 2.85 -14.81 -14.36
CA ILE A 26 3.22 -15.16 -12.98
C ILE A 26 4.56 -14.54 -12.58
N GLY A 27 5.56 -14.58 -13.48
CA GLY A 27 6.89 -14.01 -13.23
C GLY A 27 6.94 -12.51 -12.99
N ASP A 28 5.90 -11.77 -13.40
CA ASP A 28 5.78 -10.31 -13.19
C ASP A 28 5.22 -9.95 -11.81
N ALA A 29 4.71 -10.96 -11.09
CA ALA A 29 4.04 -10.74 -9.79
C ALA A 29 4.60 -11.63 -8.66
N VAL A 30 5.71 -12.35 -8.90
CA VAL A 30 6.31 -13.28 -7.94
C VAL A 30 7.78 -12.93 -7.72
N GLN A 31 8.19 -12.80 -6.47
CA GLN A 31 9.60 -12.57 -6.11
C GLN A 31 10.46 -13.74 -6.59
N ARG A 32 11.50 -13.45 -7.38
CA ARG A 32 12.42 -14.47 -7.88
C ARG A 32 13.28 -15.03 -6.73
N ASP A 33 13.58 -16.32 -6.80
CA ASP A 33 14.45 -16.96 -5.82
C ASP A 33 15.86 -16.33 -5.85
N GLY A 34 16.47 -16.22 -4.67
CA GLY A 34 17.80 -15.59 -4.51
C GLY A 34 17.82 -14.06 -4.67
N LYS A 35 16.72 -13.42 -5.06
CA LYS A 35 16.68 -11.94 -5.14
C LYS A 35 16.33 -11.33 -3.79
N PRO A 36 16.97 -10.20 -3.43
CA PRO A 36 16.69 -9.50 -2.18
C PRO A 36 15.28 -8.93 -2.18
N LEU A 37 14.71 -8.75 -0.99
CA LEU A 37 13.32 -8.31 -0.79
C LEU A 37 13.02 -6.95 -1.46
N TYR A 38 13.97 -6.01 -1.44
CA TYR A 38 13.78 -4.69 -2.07
C TYR A 38 13.58 -4.76 -3.59
N ALA A 39 14.01 -5.83 -4.25
CA ALA A 39 13.75 -6.01 -5.68
C ALA A 39 12.25 -6.07 -6.02
N ASN A 40 11.40 -6.42 -5.02
CA ASN A 40 9.95 -6.44 -5.15
C ASN A 40 9.36 -5.06 -5.45
N LEU A 41 10.05 -4.00 -5.05
CA LEU A 41 9.63 -2.60 -5.27
C LEU A 41 9.63 -2.21 -6.75
N PHE A 42 10.38 -2.95 -7.58
CA PHE A 42 10.53 -2.67 -9.02
C PHE A 42 10.10 -3.83 -9.91
N LEU A 43 9.45 -4.86 -9.33
CA LEU A 43 9.04 -6.05 -10.06
C LEU A 43 7.79 -5.76 -10.92
N GLY A 44 7.87 -6.04 -12.21
CA GLY A 44 6.74 -5.91 -13.15
C GLY A 44 6.15 -4.51 -13.15
N THR A 45 4.83 -4.40 -12.99
CA THR A 45 4.12 -3.10 -12.99
C THR A 45 4.41 -2.23 -11.77
N ALA A 46 5.12 -2.73 -10.73
CA ALA A 46 5.50 -1.94 -9.56
C ALA A 46 6.26 -0.64 -9.93
N ILE A 47 7.03 -0.66 -11.02
CA ILE A 47 7.74 0.53 -11.52
C ILE A 47 6.78 1.70 -11.74
N LEU A 48 5.58 1.44 -12.28
CA LEU A 48 4.56 2.49 -12.47
C LEU A 48 4.10 3.07 -11.14
N SER A 49 3.90 2.21 -10.12
CA SER A 49 3.57 2.70 -8.77
C SER A 49 4.70 3.52 -8.17
N GLN A 50 5.96 3.13 -8.37
CA GLN A 50 7.11 3.91 -7.90
C GLN A 50 7.14 5.29 -8.53
N VAL A 51 7.04 5.36 -9.85
CA VAL A 51 7.01 6.65 -10.56
C VAL A 51 5.83 7.49 -10.07
N GLY A 52 4.62 6.89 -9.99
CA GLY A 52 3.42 7.59 -9.54
C GLY A 52 3.56 8.17 -8.14
N ILE A 53 3.99 7.35 -7.17
CA ILE A 53 4.08 7.81 -5.77
C ILE A 53 5.22 8.81 -5.55
N ILE A 54 6.35 8.64 -6.22
CA ILE A 54 7.47 9.59 -6.14
C ILE A 54 7.05 10.94 -6.72
N LEU A 55 6.44 10.96 -7.91
CA LEU A 55 5.96 12.19 -8.53
C LEU A 55 4.87 12.88 -7.69
N LEU A 56 3.94 12.11 -7.11
CA LEU A 56 2.91 12.65 -6.22
C LEU A 56 3.54 13.31 -4.99
N THR A 57 4.46 12.61 -4.32
CA THR A 57 5.17 13.13 -3.14
C THR A 57 6.00 14.34 -3.50
N ALA A 58 6.75 14.31 -4.60
CA ALA A 58 7.56 15.42 -5.07
C ALA A 58 6.70 16.66 -5.40
N ALA A 59 5.55 16.49 -6.06
CA ALA A 59 4.64 17.59 -6.36
C ALA A 59 4.14 18.28 -5.08
N VAL A 60 3.77 17.50 -4.06
CA VAL A 60 3.34 18.04 -2.75
C VAL A 60 4.49 18.76 -2.06
N TRP A 61 5.65 18.12 -1.95
CA TRP A 61 6.79 18.65 -1.22
C TRP A 61 7.37 19.89 -1.91
N THR A 62 7.54 19.88 -3.22
CA THR A 62 8.01 21.06 -3.96
C THR A 62 7.05 22.23 -3.77
N SER A 63 5.73 22.01 -3.88
CA SER A 63 4.75 23.07 -3.69
C SER A 63 4.76 23.68 -2.29
N ILE A 64 5.19 22.93 -1.27
CA ILE A 64 5.28 23.41 0.12
C ILE A 64 6.65 24.06 0.38
N LEU A 65 7.76 23.37 0.02
CA LEU A 65 9.11 23.79 0.37
C LEU A 65 9.60 25.03 -0.41
N THR A 66 8.89 25.41 -1.47
CA THR A 66 9.16 26.65 -2.23
C THR A 66 8.40 27.87 -1.68
N ARG A 67 7.77 27.76 -0.51
CA ARG A 67 6.96 28.81 0.12
C ARG A 67 7.27 28.90 1.61
N ASP A 68 6.71 29.92 2.26
CA ASP A 68 6.76 30.02 3.71
C ASP A 68 6.03 28.85 4.36
N ILE A 69 6.75 28.14 5.23
CA ILE A 69 6.22 27.00 5.94
C ILE A 69 5.43 27.47 7.16
N ILE A 70 4.15 27.20 7.16
CA ILE A 70 3.24 27.42 8.30
C ILE A 70 2.89 26.08 8.97
N LEU A 71 2.33 26.10 10.16
CA LEU A 71 1.95 24.87 10.87
C LEU A 71 1.11 23.92 9.99
N PHE A 72 0.13 24.47 9.26
CA PHE A 72 -0.73 23.68 8.38
C PHE A 72 0.05 23.00 7.23
N SER A 73 1.21 23.52 6.81
CA SER A 73 2.03 22.92 5.76
C SER A 73 2.52 21.50 6.11
N TYR A 74 2.67 21.21 7.38
CA TYR A 74 3.08 19.89 7.85
C TYR A 74 1.99 18.81 7.65
N HIS A 75 0.70 19.18 7.60
CA HIS A 75 -0.36 18.23 7.32
C HIS A 75 -0.17 17.51 5.98
N PRO A 76 -0.05 18.18 4.82
CA PRO A 76 0.19 17.50 3.55
C PRO A 76 1.60 16.89 3.45
N LEU A 77 2.63 17.41 4.13
CA LEU A 77 3.96 16.80 4.16
C LEU A 77 3.93 15.43 4.82
N PHE A 78 3.40 15.32 6.03
CA PHE A 78 3.33 14.06 6.77
C PHE A 78 2.37 13.06 6.11
N ASN A 79 1.24 13.54 5.58
CA ASN A 79 0.31 12.65 4.88
C ASN A 79 0.90 12.07 3.61
N SER A 80 1.57 12.86 2.78
CA SER A 80 2.21 12.35 1.55
C SER A 80 3.38 11.40 1.86
N ALA A 81 4.19 11.68 2.89
CA ALA A 81 5.21 10.76 3.39
C ALA A 81 4.61 9.44 3.89
N GLY A 82 3.51 9.53 4.65
CA GLY A 82 2.77 8.35 5.11
C GLY A 82 2.28 7.49 3.95
N ILE A 83 1.61 8.08 2.96
CA ILE A 83 1.11 7.36 1.78
C ILE A 83 2.27 6.73 0.99
N LEU A 84 3.39 7.44 0.82
CA LEU A 84 4.60 6.89 0.20
C LEU A 84 5.03 5.60 0.89
N LEU A 85 5.15 5.60 2.21
CA LEU A 85 5.56 4.42 3.00
C LEU A 85 4.53 3.29 2.93
N LEU A 86 3.24 3.59 2.94
CA LEU A 86 2.19 2.59 2.80
C LEU A 86 2.23 1.92 1.41
N VAL A 87 2.48 2.67 0.35
CA VAL A 87 2.67 2.11 -1.00
C VAL A 87 3.90 1.20 -1.03
N GLN A 88 5.05 1.61 -0.45
CA GLN A 88 6.22 0.74 -0.35
C GLN A 88 5.90 -0.56 0.41
N ALA A 89 5.16 -0.47 1.52
CA ALA A 89 4.76 -1.62 2.31
C ALA A 89 3.91 -2.63 1.51
N ILE A 90 3.02 -2.15 0.65
CA ILE A 90 2.22 -2.99 -0.25
C ILE A 90 3.13 -3.66 -1.28
N LEU A 91 3.95 -2.89 -1.98
CA LEU A 91 4.79 -3.36 -3.07
C LEU A 91 5.80 -4.43 -2.62
N ILE A 92 6.37 -4.27 -1.42
CA ILE A 92 7.39 -5.19 -0.90
C ILE A 92 6.82 -6.56 -0.52
N LEU A 93 5.61 -6.59 0.04
CA LEU A 93 4.97 -7.82 0.51
C LEU A 93 4.23 -8.57 -0.60
N GLN A 94 3.63 -7.85 -1.54
CA GLN A 94 2.72 -8.41 -2.55
C GLN A 94 3.30 -9.58 -3.36
N PRO A 95 4.57 -9.55 -3.85
CA PRO A 95 5.14 -10.62 -4.66
C PRO A 95 5.59 -11.86 -3.88
N THR A 96 5.71 -11.78 -2.56
CA THR A 96 6.24 -12.87 -1.74
C THR A 96 5.39 -14.14 -1.86
N HIS A 97 6.06 -15.31 -2.01
CA HIS A 97 5.38 -16.60 -2.16
C HIS A 97 5.93 -17.69 -1.26
N THR A 98 7.25 -17.78 -1.03
CA THR A 98 7.84 -18.76 -0.11
C THR A 98 7.63 -18.37 1.36
N ILE A 99 7.78 -19.32 2.28
CA ILE A 99 7.62 -19.09 3.72
C ILE A 99 8.60 -18.02 4.21
N THR A 100 9.88 -18.12 3.81
CA THR A 100 10.93 -17.18 4.20
C THR A 100 10.66 -15.78 3.66
N GLN A 101 10.30 -15.67 2.36
CA GLN A 101 9.96 -14.39 1.74
C GLN A 101 8.74 -13.75 2.43
N LYS A 102 7.69 -14.54 2.71
CA LYS A 102 6.50 -14.05 3.41
C LYS A 102 6.84 -13.53 4.81
N ARG A 103 7.66 -14.26 5.56
CA ARG A 103 8.09 -13.84 6.92
C ARG A 103 8.83 -12.51 6.87
N SER A 104 9.90 -12.41 6.09
CA SER A 104 10.69 -11.18 5.95
C SER A 104 9.85 -10.04 5.39
N GLY A 105 9.03 -10.31 4.35
CA GLY A 105 8.14 -9.33 3.74
C GLY A 105 7.10 -8.80 4.72
N THR A 106 6.52 -9.65 5.58
CA THR A 106 5.54 -9.22 6.59
C THR A 106 6.17 -8.32 7.64
N ILE A 107 7.39 -8.64 8.11
CA ILE A 107 8.08 -7.80 9.09
C ILE A 107 8.37 -6.43 8.50
N VAL A 108 8.95 -6.37 7.29
CA VAL A 108 9.24 -5.08 6.63
C VAL A 108 7.96 -4.30 6.33
N HIS A 109 6.89 -4.98 5.88
CA HIS A 109 5.57 -4.38 5.72
C HIS A 109 5.07 -3.77 7.03
N ALA A 110 5.13 -4.49 8.14
CA ALA A 110 4.67 -4.01 9.45
C ALA A 110 5.46 -2.78 9.90
N VAL A 111 6.78 -2.76 9.71
CA VAL A 111 7.63 -1.61 10.04
C VAL A 111 7.27 -0.39 9.18
N LEU A 112 7.17 -0.56 7.86
CA LEU A 112 6.80 0.53 6.96
C LEU A 112 5.39 1.08 7.23
N ILE A 113 4.42 0.19 7.53
CA ILE A 113 3.07 0.58 7.96
C ILE A 113 3.14 1.34 9.29
N GLY A 114 3.90 0.86 10.27
CA GLY A 114 4.04 1.52 11.56
C GLY A 114 4.55 2.97 11.42
N ILE A 115 5.65 3.16 10.68
CA ILE A 115 6.23 4.49 10.44
C ILE A 115 5.26 5.35 9.60
N GLY A 116 4.71 4.79 8.52
CA GLY A 116 3.80 5.52 7.63
C GLY A 116 2.51 5.92 8.32
N PHE A 117 1.90 5.03 9.12
CA PHE A 117 0.71 5.32 9.89
C PHE A 117 0.98 6.37 10.98
N SER A 118 2.13 6.31 11.65
CA SER A 118 2.54 7.35 12.61
C SER A 118 2.67 8.71 11.94
N ALA A 119 3.24 8.78 10.73
CA ALA A 119 3.29 10.03 9.96
C ALA A 119 1.87 10.56 9.64
N LEU A 120 0.96 9.68 9.20
CA LEU A 120 -0.43 10.06 8.96
C LEU A 120 -1.10 10.60 10.24
N VAL A 121 -0.89 9.95 11.39
CA VAL A 121 -1.43 10.41 12.69
C VAL A 121 -0.89 11.79 13.06
N VAL A 122 0.41 12.04 12.87
CA VAL A 122 0.99 13.38 13.06
C VAL A 122 0.31 14.39 12.16
N GLY A 123 0.12 14.06 10.87
CA GLY A 123 -0.59 14.92 9.93
C GLY A 123 -2.04 15.22 10.38
N LEU A 124 -2.73 14.21 10.94
CA LEU A 124 -4.09 14.39 11.50
C LEU A 124 -4.08 15.33 12.73
N ILE A 125 -3.17 15.12 13.66
CA ILE A 125 -3.04 15.96 14.86
C ILE A 125 -2.82 17.42 14.45
N ILE A 126 -1.97 17.68 13.47
CA ILE A 126 -1.67 19.03 12.99
C ILE A 126 -2.92 19.70 12.42
N ILE A 127 -3.70 19.02 11.58
CA ILE A 127 -4.93 19.63 11.02
C ILE A 127 -5.99 19.86 12.08
N GLU A 128 -6.18 18.93 13.02
CA GLU A 128 -7.14 19.12 14.09
C GLU A 128 -6.72 20.27 15.00
N TYR A 129 -5.46 20.35 15.41
CA TYR A 129 -4.94 21.49 16.18
C TYR A 129 -5.15 22.82 15.44
N ASN A 130 -4.84 22.86 14.13
CA ASN A 130 -5.03 24.06 13.32
C ASN A 130 -6.51 24.48 13.25
N LYS A 131 -7.43 23.53 13.16
CA LYS A 131 -8.87 23.82 13.17
C LYS A 131 -9.34 24.33 14.52
N PHE A 132 -8.94 23.69 15.61
CA PHE A 132 -9.31 24.12 16.95
C PHE A 132 -8.79 25.53 17.26
N SER A 133 -7.54 25.83 16.91
CA SER A 133 -6.94 27.15 17.19
C SER A 133 -7.53 28.30 16.36
N HIS A 134 -8.16 27.99 15.20
CA HIS A 134 -8.78 29.00 14.33
C HIS A 134 -10.32 28.90 14.25
N ASN A 135 -10.96 28.19 15.17
CA ASN A 135 -12.42 27.93 15.16
C ASN A 135 -12.90 27.38 13.80
N GLY A 136 -12.07 26.56 13.14
CA GLY A 136 -12.34 26.00 11.83
C GLY A 136 -13.39 24.90 11.88
N ALA A 137 -14.34 24.93 10.96
CA ALA A 137 -15.39 23.92 10.91
C ALA A 137 -14.88 22.55 10.39
N HIS A 138 -15.33 21.47 11.05
CA HIS A 138 -15.02 20.09 10.69
C HIS A 138 -15.97 19.58 9.58
N PHE A 139 -15.52 18.59 8.81
CA PHE A 139 -16.31 17.82 7.82
C PHE A 139 -17.04 18.63 6.73
N LYS A 140 -16.61 19.86 6.43
CA LYS A 140 -17.23 20.69 5.39
C LYS A 140 -16.82 20.36 3.96
N SER A 141 -15.70 19.67 3.75
CA SER A 141 -15.21 19.32 2.42
C SER A 141 -15.23 17.82 2.19
N THR A 142 -15.37 17.40 0.93
CA THR A 142 -15.25 15.99 0.54
C THR A 142 -13.91 15.39 0.96
N HIS A 143 -12.82 16.17 0.90
CA HIS A 143 -11.52 15.77 1.41
C HIS A 143 -11.55 15.43 2.91
N ALA A 144 -12.19 16.26 3.72
CA ALA A 144 -12.28 16.04 5.16
C ALA A 144 -13.10 14.78 5.51
N ILE A 145 -14.21 14.54 4.80
CA ILE A 145 -15.06 13.35 5.00
C ILE A 145 -14.32 12.09 4.58
N LEU A 146 -13.74 12.07 3.37
CA LEU A 146 -12.95 10.93 2.88
C LEU A 146 -11.74 10.67 3.78
N GLY A 147 -11.05 11.73 4.22
CA GLY A 147 -9.94 11.62 5.16
C GLY A 147 -10.37 10.94 6.45
N PHE A 148 -11.46 11.39 7.07
CA PHE A 148 -11.97 10.80 8.31
C PHE A 148 -12.30 9.31 8.15
N VAL A 149 -13.02 8.93 7.09
CA VAL A 149 -13.36 7.53 6.80
C VAL A 149 -12.08 6.71 6.59
N THR A 150 -11.12 7.26 5.83
CA THR A 150 -9.85 6.61 5.54
C THR A 150 -9.04 6.36 6.82
N TYR A 151 -8.93 7.35 7.70
CA TYR A 151 -8.24 7.18 8.99
C TYR A 151 -8.91 6.11 9.87
N GLY A 152 -10.25 6.07 9.94
CA GLY A 152 -10.97 5.02 10.64
C GLY A 152 -10.63 3.62 10.12
N ILE A 153 -10.61 3.44 8.81
CA ILE A 153 -10.22 2.17 8.18
C ILE A 153 -8.75 1.86 8.47
N LEU A 154 -7.83 2.83 8.40
CA LEU A 154 -6.41 2.61 8.64
C LEU A 154 -6.11 2.22 10.09
N VAL A 155 -6.82 2.77 11.08
CA VAL A 155 -6.74 2.32 12.47
C VAL A 155 -7.10 0.84 12.57
N ILE A 156 -8.24 0.43 12.02
CA ILE A 156 -8.67 -0.97 12.03
C ILE A 156 -7.65 -1.85 11.29
N GLN A 157 -7.16 -1.42 10.13
CA GLN A 157 -6.15 -2.12 9.35
C GLN A 157 -4.87 -2.37 10.13
N THR A 158 -4.37 -1.35 10.81
CA THR A 158 -3.13 -1.43 11.59
C THR A 158 -3.29 -2.36 12.78
N LEU A 159 -4.42 -2.24 13.51
CA LEU A 159 -4.72 -3.09 14.66
C LEU A 159 -4.91 -4.56 14.24
N VAL A 160 -5.72 -4.82 13.22
CA VAL A 160 -5.95 -6.19 12.71
C VAL A 160 -4.66 -6.76 12.14
N GLY A 161 -3.91 -5.99 11.33
CA GLY A 161 -2.64 -6.43 10.75
C GLY A 161 -1.62 -6.81 11.81
N PHE A 162 -1.50 -6.02 12.87
CA PHE A 162 -0.61 -6.29 14.00
C PHE A 162 -1.05 -7.53 14.77
N THR A 163 -2.31 -7.56 15.22
CA THR A 163 -2.79 -8.64 16.10
C THR A 163 -2.84 -10.00 15.39
N GLN A 164 -3.24 -10.06 14.11
CA GLN A 164 -3.30 -11.33 13.39
C GLN A 164 -1.94 -11.98 13.17
N TYR A 165 -0.84 -11.20 13.16
CA TYR A 165 0.51 -11.72 12.95
C TYR A 165 1.27 -11.93 14.27
N PHE A 166 1.25 -10.93 15.15
CA PHE A 166 2.03 -10.94 16.39
C PHE A 166 1.28 -11.54 17.58
N MET A 167 -0.06 -11.54 17.53
CA MET A 167 -0.92 -12.01 18.63
C MET A 167 -2.00 -12.99 18.13
N PRO A 168 -1.64 -14.07 17.39
CA PRO A 168 -2.62 -14.97 16.79
C PRO A 168 -3.50 -15.70 17.82
N SER A 169 -3.09 -15.76 19.07
CA SER A 169 -3.90 -16.30 20.17
C SER A 169 -5.23 -15.58 20.35
N LEU A 170 -5.32 -14.28 20.04
CA LEU A 170 -6.58 -13.52 20.07
C LEU A 170 -7.64 -14.08 19.11
N TYR A 171 -7.22 -14.84 18.11
CA TYR A 171 -8.07 -15.44 17.08
C TYR A 171 -8.26 -16.96 17.30
N GLY A 172 -7.82 -17.48 18.44
CA GLY A 172 -7.85 -18.94 18.68
C GLY A 172 -6.73 -19.70 17.97
N GLY A 173 -5.63 -19.01 17.63
CA GLY A 173 -4.43 -19.61 17.06
C GLY A 173 -4.12 -19.20 15.62
N VAL A 174 -2.94 -19.65 15.15
CA VAL A 174 -2.38 -19.26 13.84
C VAL A 174 -3.30 -19.63 12.66
N THR A 175 -3.97 -20.79 12.73
CA THR A 175 -4.85 -21.25 11.65
C THR A 175 -6.02 -20.30 11.44
N ASN A 176 -6.67 -19.89 12.53
CA ASN A 176 -7.80 -18.97 12.47
C ASN A 176 -7.36 -17.55 12.07
N ALA A 177 -6.23 -17.08 12.60
CA ALA A 177 -5.65 -15.80 12.21
C ALA A 177 -5.39 -15.71 10.68
N LYS A 178 -4.94 -16.83 10.06
CA LYS A 178 -4.72 -16.88 8.60
C LYS A 178 -6.00 -16.69 7.78
N VAL A 179 -7.17 -17.08 8.28
CA VAL A 179 -8.44 -16.88 7.57
C VAL A 179 -8.76 -15.39 7.41
N ILE A 180 -8.30 -14.56 8.35
CA ILE A 180 -8.54 -13.11 8.36
C ILE A 180 -7.67 -12.37 7.33
N TYR A 181 -6.52 -12.93 6.91
CA TYR A 181 -5.61 -12.26 5.96
C TYR A 181 -6.27 -11.85 4.64
N LYS A 182 -7.27 -12.60 4.15
CA LYS A 182 -7.99 -12.23 2.93
C LYS A 182 -8.76 -10.91 3.10
N TYR A 183 -9.41 -10.72 4.26
CA TYR A 183 -10.16 -9.51 4.58
C TYR A 183 -9.23 -8.32 4.79
N HIS A 184 -8.14 -8.52 5.54
CA HIS A 184 -7.11 -7.50 5.71
C HIS A 184 -6.52 -7.03 4.37
N ARG A 185 -6.23 -7.94 3.43
CA ARG A 185 -5.76 -7.58 2.08
C ARG A 185 -6.81 -6.80 1.29
N MET A 186 -8.05 -7.28 1.27
CA MET A 186 -9.12 -6.66 0.51
C MET A 186 -9.41 -5.25 1.03
N SER A 187 -9.60 -5.08 2.33
CA SER A 187 -9.84 -3.79 2.95
C SER A 187 -8.61 -2.86 2.86
N GLY A 188 -7.39 -3.41 2.84
CA GLY A 188 -6.16 -2.65 2.57
C GLY A 188 -6.12 -2.03 1.17
N TYR A 189 -6.57 -2.74 0.14
CA TYR A 189 -6.72 -2.15 -1.20
C TYR A 189 -7.82 -1.09 -1.25
N VAL A 190 -8.93 -1.29 -0.54
CA VAL A 190 -9.98 -0.26 -0.41
C VAL A 190 -9.43 0.98 0.30
N ALA A 191 -8.67 0.80 1.38
CA ALA A 191 -8.00 1.91 2.09
C ALA A 191 -7.07 2.70 1.17
N LEU A 192 -6.29 2.02 0.31
CA LEU A 192 -5.44 2.69 -0.68
C LEU A 192 -6.27 3.55 -1.64
N LEU A 193 -7.36 3.03 -2.18
CA LEU A 193 -8.23 3.78 -3.09
C LEU A 193 -8.84 5.01 -2.40
N LEU A 194 -9.28 4.88 -1.15
CA LEU A 194 -9.82 5.98 -0.37
C LEU A 194 -8.76 7.04 -0.06
N MET A 195 -7.52 6.64 0.27
CA MET A 195 -6.40 7.58 0.44
C MET A 195 -6.15 8.38 -0.84
N LEU A 196 -6.07 7.72 -1.99
CA LEU A 196 -5.84 8.40 -3.26
C LEU A 196 -7.02 9.33 -3.61
N ALA A 197 -8.26 8.91 -3.37
CA ALA A 197 -9.44 9.77 -3.53
C ALA A 197 -9.41 10.98 -2.60
N ALA A 198 -8.98 10.81 -1.34
CA ALA A 198 -8.80 11.92 -0.41
C ALA A 198 -7.73 12.92 -0.92
N VAL A 199 -6.61 12.44 -1.49
CA VAL A 199 -5.59 13.32 -2.09
C VAL A 199 -6.11 14.04 -3.34
N VAL A 200 -6.87 13.36 -4.20
CA VAL A 200 -7.51 14.00 -5.38
C VAL A 200 -8.45 15.12 -4.91
N THR A 201 -9.30 14.86 -3.92
CA THR A 201 -10.23 15.87 -3.40
C THR A 201 -9.54 16.99 -2.62
N ALA A 202 -8.33 16.76 -2.07
CA ALA A 202 -7.50 17.79 -1.45
C ALA A 202 -7.18 18.94 -2.42
N THR A 203 -7.07 18.66 -3.72
CA THR A 203 -6.83 19.70 -4.75
C THR A 203 -7.94 20.73 -4.85
N LYS A 204 -9.12 20.46 -4.29
CA LYS A 204 -10.27 21.38 -4.26
C LYS A 204 -10.40 22.14 -2.94
N THR A 205 -9.51 21.92 -1.99
CA THR A 205 -9.50 22.67 -0.72
C THR A 205 -9.00 24.10 -0.94
N THR A 206 -9.46 25.00 -0.09
CA THR A 206 -9.04 26.42 -0.11
C THR A 206 -7.52 26.57 -0.01
N PHE A 207 -6.86 25.72 0.81
CA PHE A 207 -5.41 25.75 0.96
C PHE A 207 -4.69 25.39 -0.35
N ASN A 208 -5.14 24.37 -1.06
CA ASN A 208 -4.54 24.05 -2.35
C ASN A 208 -4.81 25.14 -3.39
N ILE A 209 -6.03 25.69 -3.43
CA ILE A 209 -6.41 26.70 -4.43
C ILE A 209 -5.62 27.98 -4.23
N ASN A 210 -5.47 28.45 -2.98
CA ASN A 210 -4.86 29.75 -2.67
C ASN A 210 -3.36 29.66 -2.39
N ALA A 211 -2.85 28.51 -1.97
CA ALA A 211 -1.46 28.35 -1.58
C ALA A 211 -0.68 27.36 -2.46
N LEU A 212 -1.06 26.08 -2.50
CA LEU A 212 -0.21 25.08 -3.15
C LEU A 212 -0.30 25.06 -4.68
N HIS A 213 -1.46 25.39 -5.24
CA HIS A 213 -1.76 25.42 -6.68
C HIS A 213 -1.48 24.08 -7.41
N ILE A 214 -1.48 22.96 -6.70
CA ILE A 214 -1.29 21.64 -7.30
C ILE A 214 -2.48 21.34 -8.22
N LYS A 215 -2.19 21.08 -9.49
CA LYS A 215 -3.23 20.83 -10.49
C LYS A 215 -3.85 19.45 -10.27
N THR A 216 -5.17 19.37 -10.30
CA THR A 216 -5.93 18.12 -10.09
C THR A 216 -5.50 16.99 -11.03
N TRP A 217 -5.21 17.31 -12.31
CA TRP A 217 -4.77 16.31 -13.28
C TRP A 217 -3.45 15.63 -12.90
N ILE A 218 -2.51 16.35 -12.26
CA ILE A 218 -1.24 15.76 -11.78
C ILE A 218 -1.56 14.68 -10.74
N VAL A 219 -2.42 14.99 -9.77
CA VAL A 219 -2.79 14.05 -8.71
C VAL A 219 -3.58 12.87 -9.26
N ILE A 220 -4.49 13.09 -10.21
CA ILE A 220 -5.23 12.00 -10.86
C ILE A 220 -4.28 11.08 -11.63
N THR A 221 -3.39 11.63 -12.47
CA THR A 221 -2.47 10.82 -13.27
C THR A 221 -1.54 9.99 -12.40
N THR A 222 -0.95 10.59 -11.37
CA THR A 222 -0.06 9.88 -10.44
C THR A 222 -0.82 8.82 -9.64
N SER A 223 -2.06 9.08 -9.23
CA SER A 223 -2.93 8.10 -8.58
C SER A 223 -3.26 6.92 -9.50
N ILE A 224 -3.57 7.18 -10.77
CA ILE A 224 -3.80 6.13 -11.78
C ILE A 224 -2.54 5.27 -11.96
N MET A 225 -1.35 5.88 -12.02
CA MET A 225 -0.10 5.13 -12.12
C MET A 225 0.11 4.21 -10.91
N ILE A 226 -0.19 4.67 -9.69
CA ILE A 226 -0.14 3.85 -8.48
C ILE A 226 -1.10 2.67 -8.58
N ILE A 227 -2.34 2.90 -9.01
CA ILE A 227 -3.37 1.88 -9.16
C ILE A 227 -2.94 0.83 -10.20
N ILE A 228 -2.54 1.26 -11.41
CA ILE A 228 -2.08 0.36 -12.48
C ILE A 228 -0.82 -0.42 -12.06
N GLY A 229 0.02 0.15 -11.22
CA GLY A 229 1.20 -0.54 -10.72
C GLY A 229 0.90 -1.63 -9.69
N ILE A 230 -0.16 -1.49 -8.88
CA ILE A 230 -0.49 -2.41 -7.78
C ILE A 230 -1.55 -3.45 -8.19
N PHE A 231 -2.66 -3.04 -8.81
CA PHE A 231 -3.83 -3.90 -8.98
C PHE A 231 -3.63 -5.08 -9.94
N PRO A 232 -2.93 -4.96 -11.08
CA PRO A 232 -2.67 -6.10 -11.96
C PRO A 232 -1.96 -7.26 -11.27
N ARG A 233 -1.15 -6.96 -10.25
CA ARG A 233 -0.36 -7.94 -9.46
C ARG A 233 -1.15 -8.60 -8.34
N VAL A 234 -2.42 -8.22 -8.12
CA VAL A 234 -3.28 -8.82 -7.11
C VAL A 234 -3.55 -10.28 -7.45
N LYS A 235 -3.32 -11.16 -6.49
CA LYS A 235 -3.56 -12.60 -6.62
C LYS A 235 -4.95 -12.91 -6.09
N LEU A 236 -5.91 -13.22 -6.97
CA LEU A 236 -7.32 -13.46 -6.62
C LEU A 236 -7.49 -14.60 -5.62
N TYR A 237 -6.69 -15.65 -5.74
CA TYR A 237 -6.70 -16.74 -4.78
C TYR A 237 -6.45 -16.25 -3.33
N LYS A 238 -5.52 -15.30 -3.15
CA LYS A 238 -5.24 -14.70 -1.83
C LYS A 238 -6.38 -13.85 -1.28
N LEU A 239 -7.37 -13.51 -2.11
CA LEU A 239 -8.62 -12.85 -1.71
C LEU A 239 -9.77 -13.84 -1.47
N GLY A 240 -9.53 -15.14 -1.64
CA GLY A 240 -10.49 -16.20 -1.43
C GLY A 240 -11.27 -16.63 -2.68
N TYR A 241 -10.94 -16.11 -3.86
CA TYR A 241 -11.55 -16.55 -5.11
C TYR A 241 -10.79 -17.75 -5.68
N ARG A 242 -11.43 -18.95 -5.69
CA ARG A 242 -10.93 -20.12 -6.41
C ARG A 242 -11.38 -20.03 -7.87
N ARG A 243 -10.42 -20.09 -8.80
CA ARG A 243 -10.76 -20.30 -10.20
C ARG A 243 -11.23 -21.74 -10.36
N THR A 244 -12.49 -21.95 -10.70
CA THR A 244 -12.99 -23.27 -11.14
C THR A 244 -12.18 -23.65 -12.38
N GLN A 245 -11.36 -24.69 -12.28
CA GLN A 245 -10.80 -25.31 -13.49
C GLN A 245 -11.98 -25.86 -14.28
N GLY A 246 -12.28 -25.26 -15.41
CA GLY A 246 -13.20 -25.86 -16.38
C GLY A 246 -12.60 -27.21 -16.78
N THR A 247 -13.28 -28.28 -16.48
CA THR A 247 -13.06 -29.59 -17.04
C THR A 247 -13.18 -29.47 -18.56
N GLN A 248 -12.04 -29.50 -19.26
CA GLN A 248 -11.99 -29.84 -20.67
C GLN A 248 -11.75 -31.34 -20.79
#